data_3e6aed1ceac8f06d112d98e522f2b27a
#
_entry.id   3e6aed1ceac8f06d112d98e522f2b27a
#
_cell.length_a   1.000
_cell.length_b   1.000
_cell.length_c   1.000
_cell.angle_alpha   90.00
_cell.angle_beta   90.00
_cell.angle_gamma   90.00
#
_symmetry.space_group_name_H-M   'P 1'
#
loop_
_entity.id
_entity.type
_entity.pdbx_description
1 polymer ?
#
loop_
_entity_poly.entity_id
_entity_poly.type
_entity_poly.pdbx_seq_one_letter_code
_entity_poly.pdbx_strand_id
1 'polypeptide(L)'
;MSPKDLAQDEHRWNVTKSRYNIKDKRMANELSKQTKLDLRYLRMARIWAENSYCKRRQVGALVVKDKMIISDGYNGTPSGFENVCEDNNVTKPYVLHAEANAITKLARSSNNSEGSTLYVTASPCIECAKLIIQSGIKRVVYAEKYRLDDGIKLMQRAGIKVEYLNPEEKTSSVED
;
A
#
# COMPACT_ATOMS: atom_id res chain seq x y z
N MET A 1 -40.05 -29.38 -29.88
CA MET A 1 -38.59 -29.12 -29.80
C MET A 1 -37.89 -30.37 -30.31
N SER A 2 -37.04 -30.25 -31.31
CA SER A 2 -36.35 -31.40 -31.91
C SER A 2 -35.09 -31.77 -31.08
N PRO A 3 -34.61 -33.03 -31.17
CA PRO A 3 -33.36 -33.44 -30.47
C PRO A 3 -32.12 -32.58 -30.85
N LYS A 4 -32.16 -31.88 -31.98
CA LYS A 4 -31.08 -30.98 -32.44
C LYS A 4 -31.08 -29.64 -31.68
N ASP A 5 -32.24 -29.18 -31.20
CA ASP A 5 -32.35 -27.94 -30.45
C ASP A 5 -31.78 -28.08 -29.05
N LEU A 6 -31.96 -29.28 -28.41
CA LEU A 6 -31.43 -29.58 -27.10
C LEU A 6 -29.88 -29.71 -27.09
N ALA A 7 -29.30 -30.27 -28.15
CA ALA A 7 -27.85 -30.44 -28.25
C ALA A 7 -27.12 -29.07 -28.48
N GLN A 8 -27.78 -28.11 -29.18
CA GLN A 8 -27.24 -26.79 -29.35
C GLN A 8 -27.26 -25.94 -28.06
N ASP A 9 -28.28 -26.12 -27.22
CA ASP A 9 -28.39 -25.44 -25.94
C ASP A 9 -27.35 -25.97 -24.92
N GLU A 10 -27.10 -27.28 -24.87
CA GLU A 10 -26.04 -27.83 -24.01
C GLU A 10 -24.64 -27.39 -24.41
N HIS A 11 -24.37 -27.29 -25.71
CA HIS A 11 -23.07 -26.81 -26.18
C HIS A 11 -22.86 -25.32 -25.87
N ARG A 12 -23.89 -24.50 -25.98
CA ARG A 12 -23.89 -23.08 -25.63
C ARG A 12 -23.69 -22.87 -24.11
N TRP A 13 -24.29 -23.73 -23.27
CA TRP A 13 -24.13 -23.72 -21.81
C TRP A 13 -22.71 -24.11 -21.37
N ASN A 14 -22.12 -25.10 -21.98
CA ASN A 14 -20.76 -25.55 -21.67
C ASN A 14 -19.70 -24.54 -22.09
N VAL A 15 -19.87 -23.86 -23.20
CA VAL A 15 -18.95 -22.78 -23.64
C VAL A 15 -19.03 -21.55 -22.72
N THR A 16 -20.25 -21.20 -22.25
CA THR A 16 -20.43 -20.08 -21.30
C THR A 16 -19.83 -20.41 -19.94
N LYS A 17 -20.05 -21.61 -19.42
CA LYS A 17 -19.49 -22.09 -18.15
C LYS A 17 -17.95 -22.16 -18.17
N SER A 18 -17.36 -22.57 -19.29
CA SER A 18 -15.91 -22.61 -19.52
C SER A 18 -15.32 -21.19 -19.55
N ARG A 19 -15.97 -20.24 -20.21
CA ARG A 19 -15.52 -18.82 -20.26
C ARG A 19 -15.61 -18.13 -18.90
N TYR A 20 -16.64 -18.39 -18.10
CA TYR A 20 -16.75 -17.89 -16.73
C TYR A 20 -15.62 -18.44 -15.85
N ASN A 21 -15.37 -19.74 -15.89
CA ASN A 21 -14.34 -20.39 -15.08
C ASN A 21 -12.91 -19.92 -15.43
N ILE A 22 -12.64 -19.59 -16.69
CA ILE A 22 -11.35 -19.04 -17.13
C ILE A 22 -11.18 -17.58 -16.65
N LYS A 23 -12.28 -16.79 -16.67
CA LYS A 23 -12.26 -15.38 -16.23
C LYS A 23 -12.04 -15.31 -14.71
N ASP A 24 -12.70 -16.15 -13.94
CA ASP A 24 -12.54 -16.22 -12.48
C ASP A 24 -11.14 -16.70 -12.07
N LYS A 25 -10.58 -17.70 -12.75
CA LYS A 25 -9.19 -18.13 -12.54
C LYS A 25 -8.15 -17.07 -12.92
N ARG A 26 -8.40 -16.28 -13.99
CA ARG A 26 -7.54 -15.15 -14.35
C ARG A 26 -7.59 -14.04 -13.30
N MET A 27 -8.79 -13.67 -12.84
CA MET A 27 -8.95 -12.65 -11.79
C MET A 27 -8.30 -13.09 -10.48
N ALA A 28 -8.48 -14.33 -10.05
CA ALA A 28 -7.83 -14.88 -8.86
C ALA A 28 -6.29 -14.88 -8.98
N ASN A 29 -5.75 -15.21 -10.16
CA ASN A 29 -4.31 -15.20 -10.42
C ASN A 29 -3.75 -13.75 -10.49
N GLU A 30 -4.50 -12.77 -10.98
CA GLU A 30 -4.12 -11.36 -10.98
C GLU A 30 -4.11 -10.79 -9.55
N LEU A 31 -5.10 -11.10 -8.71
CA LEU A 31 -5.13 -10.74 -7.29
C LEU A 31 -3.91 -11.33 -6.56
N SER A 32 -3.56 -12.59 -6.82
CA SER A 32 -2.37 -13.20 -6.21
C SER A 32 -1.06 -12.54 -6.67
N LYS A 33 -0.97 -12.12 -7.93
CA LYS A 33 0.19 -11.38 -8.46
C LYS A 33 0.31 -10.00 -7.82
N GLN A 34 -0.81 -9.28 -7.67
CA GLN A 34 -0.81 -7.97 -7.02
C GLN A 34 -0.40 -8.09 -5.55
N THR A 35 -0.95 -9.04 -4.82
CA THR A 35 -0.59 -9.28 -3.42
C THR A 35 0.91 -9.61 -3.26
N LYS A 36 1.47 -10.47 -4.13
CA LYS A 36 2.90 -10.76 -4.14
C LYS A 36 3.76 -9.51 -4.38
N LEU A 37 3.31 -8.61 -5.23
CA LEU A 37 4.00 -7.35 -5.51
C LEU A 37 3.88 -6.39 -4.32
N ASP A 38 2.70 -6.27 -3.71
CA ASP A 38 2.46 -5.46 -2.53
C ASP A 38 3.36 -5.88 -1.35
N LEU A 39 3.49 -7.20 -1.12
CA LEU A 39 4.39 -7.74 -0.10
C LEU A 39 5.86 -7.36 -0.37
N ARG A 40 6.29 -7.33 -1.63
CA ARG A 40 7.65 -6.90 -2.00
C ARG A 40 7.87 -5.43 -1.69
N TYR A 41 6.93 -4.54 -2.04
CA TYR A 41 7.03 -3.12 -1.72
C TYR A 41 7.01 -2.87 -0.20
N LEU A 42 6.19 -3.60 0.56
CA LEU A 42 6.22 -3.50 2.03
C LEU A 42 7.55 -3.95 2.63
N ARG A 43 8.17 -5.03 2.11
CA ARG A 43 9.52 -5.44 2.52
C ARG A 43 10.57 -4.38 2.20
N MET A 44 10.49 -3.77 1.01
CA MET A 44 11.38 -2.67 0.64
C MET A 44 11.15 -1.44 1.55
N ALA A 45 9.90 -1.09 1.88
CA ALA A 45 9.60 -0.03 2.83
C ALA A 45 10.18 -0.34 4.22
N ARG A 46 10.18 -1.62 4.65
CA ARG A 46 10.78 -2.05 5.92
C ARG A 46 12.29 -1.89 5.91
N ILE A 47 12.98 -2.31 4.86
CA ILE A 47 14.42 -2.07 4.68
C ILE A 47 14.70 -0.56 4.67
N TRP A 48 13.82 0.25 4.02
CA TRP A 48 14.00 1.69 3.95
C TRP A 48 13.83 2.38 5.31
N ALA A 49 13.02 1.79 6.20
CA ALA A 49 12.86 2.26 7.58
C ALA A 49 14.16 2.22 8.39
N GLU A 50 15.11 1.35 8.05
CA GLU A 50 16.41 1.21 8.73
C GLU A 50 17.28 2.47 8.61
N ASN A 51 16.99 3.37 7.66
CA ASN A 51 17.64 4.69 7.55
C ASN A 51 17.18 5.67 8.65
N SER A 52 16.11 5.35 9.38
CA SER A 52 15.61 6.21 10.46
C SER A 52 16.51 6.14 11.69
N TYR A 53 16.86 7.30 12.22
CA TYR A 53 17.58 7.43 13.50
C TYR A 53 16.65 7.44 14.71
N CYS A 54 15.33 7.35 14.51
CA CYS A 54 14.36 7.35 15.60
C CYS A 54 14.43 6.03 16.40
N LYS A 55 14.61 6.14 17.71
CA LYS A 55 14.79 4.99 18.60
C LYS A 55 13.49 4.31 18.99
N ARG A 56 12.38 5.08 19.10
CA ARG A 56 11.08 4.55 19.52
C ARG A 56 10.44 3.68 18.44
N ARG A 57 10.55 4.09 17.18
CA ARG A 57 10.02 3.36 16.04
C ARG A 57 10.65 3.87 14.76
N GLN A 58 11.11 2.96 13.93
CA GLN A 58 11.55 3.23 12.58
C GLN A 58 10.40 2.91 11.62
N VAL A 59 10.05 3.88 10.78
CA VAL A 59 8.96 3.76 9.80
C VAL A 59 9.50 4.11 8.42
N GLY A 60 9.16 3.29 7.43
CA GLY A 60 9.49 3.54 6.02
C GLY A 60 8.24 3.60 5.16
N ALA A 61 8.30 4.43 4.12
CA ALA A 61 7.21 4.64 3.16
C ALA A 61 7.75 4.69 1.73
N LEU A 62 7.00 4.14 0.78
CA LEU A 62 7.28 4.20 -0.66
C LEU A 62 6.04 4.64 -1.41
N VAL A 63 6.18 5.63 -2.29
CA VAL A 63 5.12 6.02 -3.24
C VAL A 63 5.40 5.34 -4.57
N VAL A 64 4.45 4.52 -5.03
CA VAL A 64 4.59 3.70 -6.24
C VAL A 64 3.51 4.09 -7.25
N LYS A 65 3.92 4.37 -8.48
CA LYS A 65 3.06 4.66 -9.63
C LYS A 65 3.52 3.83 -10.82
N ASP A 66 2.60 3.19 -11.52
CA ASP A 66 2.92 2.36 -12.69
C ASP A 66 4.05 1.34 -12.45
N LYS A 67 4.05 0.73 -11.26
CA LYS A 67 5.07 -0.21 -10.75
C LYS A 67 6.46 0.40 -10.53
N MET A 68 6.61 1.71 -10.65
CA MET A 68 7.84 2.43 -10.34
C MET A 68 7.75 3.09 -8.97
N ILE A 69 8.80 2.99 -8.17
CA ILE A 69 8.95 3.78 -6.96
C ILE A 69 9.30 5.19 -7.41
N ILE A 70 8.39 6.14 -7.21
CA ILE A 70 8.56 7.55 -7.61
C ILE A 70 8.98 8.44 -6.44
N SER A 71 8.83 7.97 -5.21
CA SER A 71 9.33 8.61 -4.00
C SER A 71 9.43 7.61 -2.86
N ASP A 72 10.23 7.96 -1.88
CA ASP A 72 10.49 7.21 -0.66
C ASP A 72 10.57 8.15 0.55
N GLY A 73 10.37 7.59 1.74
CA GLY A 73 10.52 8.33 2.99
C GLY A 73 10.78 7.40 4.16
N TYR A 74 11.44 7.92 5.16
CA TYR A 74 11.53 7.34 6.51
C TYR A 74 11.33 8.46 7.53
N ASN A 75 10.90 8.10 8.74
CA ASN A 75 10.70 9.10 9.77
C ASN A 75 12.03 9.62 10.30
N GLY A 76 12.08 10.92 10.56
CA GLY A 76 13.30 11.58 11.03
C GLY A 76 13.17 13.09 11.13
N THR A 77 14.21 13.73 11.61
CA THR A 77 14.30 15.20 11.68
C THR A 77 14.45 15.81 10.27
N PRO A 78 14.06 17.07 10.05
CA PRO A 78 14.26 17.74 8.78
C PRO A 78 15.73 17.82 8.38
N SER A 79 16.01 17.92 7.09
CA SER A 79 17.38 18.09 6.58
C SER A 79 18.08 19.29 7.21
N GLY A 80 19.30 19.09 7.68
CA GLY A 80 20.11 20.11 8.35
C GLY A 80 19.95 20.16 9.86
N PHE A 81 19.05 19.36 10.43
CA PHE A 81 18.92 19.17 11.87
C PHE A 81 19.75 17.97 12.34
N GLU A 82 20.01 17.92 13.65
CA GLU A 82 20.62 16.76 14.28
C GLU A 82 19.73 15.50 14.13
N ASN A 83 20.35 14.34 13.95
CA ASN A 83 19.65 13.06 13.80
C ASN A 83 19.22 12.47 15.17
N VAL A 84 18.46 13.26 15.94
CA VAL A 84 17.95 12.88 17.27
C VAL A 84 16.45 13.16 17.31
N CYS A 85 15.66 12.12 17.11
CA CYS A 85 14.19 12.22 17.02
C CYS A 85 13.51 12.42 18.37
N GLU A 86 14.12 12.00 19.48
CA GLU A 86 13.50 11.98 20.80
C GLU A 86 14.25 12.87 21.79
N ASP A 87 13.47 13.44 22.72
CA ASP A 87 13.94 14.02 23.97
C ASP A 87 13.18 13.39 25.13
N ASN A 88 13.90 12.84 26.12
CA ASN A 88 13.31 12.13 27.27
C ASN A 88 12.25 11.08 26.88
N ASN A 89 12.51 10.27 25.85
CA ASN A 89 11.60 9.29 25.26
C ASN A 89 10.32 9.87 24.61
N VAL A 90 10.23 11.18 24.42
CA VAL A 90 9.14 11.84 23.70
C VAL A 90 9.65 12.24 22.33
N THR A 91 8.89 11.90 21.28
CA THR A 91 9.23 12.32 19.91
C THR A 91 9.12 13.83 19.79
N LYS A 92 10.17 14.48 19.27
CA LYS A 92 10.23 15.93 19.07
C LYS A 92 9.15 16.35 18.05
N PRO A 93 8.48 17.50 18.24
CA PRO A 93 7.33 17.90 17.43
C PRO A 93 7.66 18.16 15.95
N TYR A 94 8.92 18.41 15.61
CA TYR A 94 9.38 18.64 14.25
C TYR A 94 9.85 17.37 13.51
N VAL A 95 9.76 16.18 14.13
CA VAL A 95 10.07 14.93 13.45
C VAL A 95 9.02 14.67 12.37
N LEU A 96 9.47 14.52 11.13
CA LEU A 96 8.63 14.14 10.01
C LEU A 96 8.31 12.66 10.06
N HIS A 97 7.06 12.31 9.80
CA HIS A 97 6.67 10.93 9.54
C HIS A 97 7.13 10.47 8.16
N ALA A 98 7.28 9.18 7.96
CA ALA A 98 7.77 8.59 6.71
C ALA A 98 6.91 9.00 5.51
N GLU A 99 5.58 9.02 5.68
CA GLU A 99 4.61 9.42 4.66
C GLU A 99 4.77 10.88 4.28
N ALA A 100 4.85 11.78 5.28
CA ALA A 100 5.07 13.20 5.05
C ALA A 100 6.40 13.45 4.32
N ASN A 101 7.46 12.74 4.70
CA ASN A 101 8.76 12.83 4.05
C ASN A 101 8.69 12.35 2.59
N ALA A 102 8.02 11.22 2.31
CA ALA A 102 7.84 10.72 0.94
C ALA A 102 7.04 11.70 0.07
N ILE A 103 5.95 12.29 0.60
CA ILE A 103 5.10 13.23 -0.14
C ILE A 103 5.84 14.55 -0.40
N THR A 104 6.57 15.09 0.58
CA THR A 104 7.29 16.35 0.41
C THR A 104 8.47 16.24 -0.56
N LYS A 105 9.11 15.07 -0.67
CA LYS A 105 10.11 14.81 -1.71
C LYS A 105 9.53 14.92 -3.12
N LEU A 106 8.27 14.50 -3.35
CA LEU A 106 7.61 14.66 -4.64
C LEU A 106 7.45 16.11 -5.04
N ALA A 107 7.21 17.02 -4.08
CA ALA A 107 7.12 18.47 -4.35
C ALA A 107 8.42 19.07 -4.91
N ARG A 108 9.55 18.37 -4.77
CA ARG A 108 10.88 18.74 -5.30
C ARG A 108 11.28 17.96 -6.53
N SER A 109 10.38 17.17 -7.10
CA SER A 109 10.62 16.32 -8.26
C SER A 109 9.67 16.66 -9.41
N SER A 110 9.92 16.10 -10.58
CA SER A 110 9.00 16.17 -11.73
C SER A 110 7.86 15.15 -11.63
N ASN A 111 7.87 14.26 -10.64
CA ASN A 111 6.83 13.26 -10.44
C ASN A 111 5.65 13.84 -9.66
N ASN A 112 4.47 13.23 -9.84
CA ASN A 112 3.29 13.52 -9.02
C ASN A 112 2.67 12.23 -8.51
N SER A 113 2.02 12.31 -7.34
CA SER A 113 1.38 11.19 -6.65
C SER A 113 -0.03 10.86 -7.11
N GLU A 114 -0.61 11.62 -8.05
CA GLU A 114 -1.98 11.36 -8.51
C GLU A 114 -2.14 9.93 -9.02
N GLY A 115 -3.10 9.20 -8.45
CA GLY A 115 -3.39 7.81 -8.79
C GLY A 115 -2.41 6.77 -8.24
N SER A 116 -1.39 7.18 -7.48
CA SER A 116 -0.36 6.27 -6.94
C SER A 116 -0.85 5.43 -5.76
N THR A 117 -0.02 4.45 -5.37
CA THR A 117 -0.15 3.65 -4.14
C THR A 117 0.96 4.03 -3.16
N LEU A 118 0.60 4.28 -1.91
CA LEU A 118 1.54 4.41 -0.80
C LEU A 118 1.67 3.08 -0.07
N TYR A 119 2.89 2.59 0.06
CA TYR A 119 3.26 1.46 0.92
C TYR A 119 3.97 1.99 2.14
N VAL A 120 3.52 1.62 3.34
CA VAL A 120 4.07 2.12 4.60
C VAL A 120 4.13 1.02 5.64
N THR A 121 5.17 1.00 6.46
CA THR A 121 5.34 -0.06 7.47
C THR A 121 4.34 0.04 8.62
N ALA A 122 3.83 1.24 8.93
CA ALA A 122 2.83 1.48 9.98
C ALA A 122 1.62 2.22 9.41
N SER A 123 0.41 1.96 9.95
CA SER A 123 -0.80 2.67 9.50
C SER A 123 -0.67 4.19 9.72
N PRO A 124 -1.04 5.01 8.71
CA PRO A 124 -0.94 6.47 8.80
C PRO A 124 -1.77 7.06 9.92
N CYS A 125 -1.20 8.02 10.64
CA CYS A 125 -1.94 8.84 11.62
C CYS A 125 -2.85 9.86 10.90
N ILE A 126 -3.69 10.56 11.67
CA ILE A 126 -4.64 11.54 11.13
C ILE A 126 -3.93 12.67 10.35
N GLU A 127 -2.76 13.13 10.80
CA GLU A 127 -1.99 14.18 10.14
C GLU A 127 -1.45 13.72 8.78
N CYS A 128 -0.88 12.52 8.71
CA CYS A 128 -0.43 11.93 7.46
C CYS A 128 -1.59 11.61 6.51
N ALA A 129 -2.73 11.16 7.04
CA ALA A 129 -3.92 10.90 6.23
C ALA A 129 -4.40 12.14 5.45
N LYS A 130 -4.36 13.33 6.06
CA LYS A 130 -4.68 14.60 5.38
C LYS A 130 -3.76 14.86 4.20
N LEU A 131 -2.46 14.65 4.38
CA LEU A 131 -1.45 14.81 3.32
C LEU A 131 -1.65 13.80 2.19
N ILE A 132 -1.91 12.54 2.54
CA ILE A 132 -2.16 11.45 1.59
C ILE A 132 -3.38 11.77 0.72
N ILE A 133 -4.48 12.23 1.33
CA ILE A 133 -5.69 12.62 0.61
C ILE A 133 -5.40 13.78 -0.35
N GLN A 134 -4.76 14.83 0.15
CA GLN A 134 -4.50 16.04 -0.62
C GLN A 134 -3.48 15.83 -1.74
N SER A 135 -2.61 14.82 -1.62
CA SER A 135 -1.61 14.48 -2.64
C SER A 135 -2.13 13.64 -3.80
N GLY A 136 -3.43 13.25 -3.80
CA GLY A 136 -4.04 12.47 -4.87
C GLY A 136 -3.72 10.97 -4.86
N ILE A 137 -3.09 10.46 -3.80
CA ILE A 137 -2.87 9.02 -3.60
C ILE A 137 -4.22 8.31 -3.53
N LYS A 138 -4.40 7.20 -4.25
CA LYS A 138 -5.68 6.47 -4.34
C LYS A 138 -5.69 5.15 -3.56
N ARG A 139 -4.54 4.66 -3.17
CA ARG A 139 -4.40 3.40 -2.43
C ARG A 139 -3.32 3.51 -1.37
N VAL A 140 -3.57 2.93 -0.20
CA VAL A 140 -2.59 2.79 0.89
C VAL A 140 -2.53 1.34 1.32
N VAL A 141 -1.32 0.77 1.38
CA VAL A 141 -1.07 -0.57 1.91
C VAL A 141 -0.12 -0.44 3.09
N TYR A 142 -0.51 -0.96 4.26
CA TYR A 142 0.30 -0.85 5.47
C TYR A 142 0.52 -2.22 6.14
N ALA A 143 1.69 -2.38 6.79
CA ALA A 143 2.11 -3.67 7.36
C ALA A 143 1.73 -3.86 8.83
N GLU A 144 1.62 -2.78 9.61
CA GLU A 144 1.36 -2.84 11.04
C GLU A 144 0.29 -1.82 11.45
N LYS A 145 -0.65 -2.23 12.30
CA LYS A 145 -1.65 -1.31 12.87
C LYS A 145 -1.00 -0.41 13.92
N TYR A 146 -1.26 0.88 13.84
CA TYR A 146 -0.96 1.84 14.88
C TYR A 146 -2.14 1.97 15.86
N ARG A 147 -1.92 2.61 17.02
CA ARG A 147 -2.88 2.66 18.14
C ARG A 147 -4.26 3.23 17.78
N LEU A 148 -4.30 4.21 16.88
CA LEU A 148 -5.52 4.92 16.47
C LEU A 148 -5.83 4.61 15.01
N ASP A 149 -7.10 4.45 14.68
CA ASP A 149 -7.60 4.18 13.33
C ASP A 149 -8.23 5.41 12.64
N ASP A 150 -8.13 6.59 13.27
CA ASP A 150 -8.72 7.83 12.75
C ASP A 150 -8.19 8.20 11.36
N GLY A 151 -6.88 8.00 11.12
CA GLY A 151 -6.28 8.21 9.81
C GLY A 151 -6.84 7.26 8.75
N ILE A 152 -7.03 5.97 9.11
CA ILE A 152 -7.64 4.97 8.23
C ILE A 152 -9.07 5.37 7.87
N LYS A 153 -9.90 5.70 8.88
CA LYS A 153 -11.30 6.13 8.68
C LYS A 153 -11.40 7.37 7.80
N LEU A 154 -10.51 8.35 8.01
CA LEU A 154 -10.49 9.57 7.21
C LEU A 154 -10.17 9.28 5.75
N MET A 155 -9.15 8.45 5.48
CA MET A 155 -8.77 8.06 4.11
C MET A 155 -9.89 7.27 3.42
N GLN A 156 -10.52 6.31 4.12
CA GLN A 156 -11.65 5.54 3.59
C GLN A 156 -12.84 6.45 3.26
N ARG A 157 -13.16 7.43 4.12
CA ARG A 157 -14.19 8.44 3.86
C ARG A 157 -13.88 9.30 2.62
N ALA A 158 -12.62 9.53 2.33
CA ALA A 158 -12.16 10.22 1.12
C ALA A 158 -12.11 9.33 -0.13
N GLY A 159 -12.54 8.06 -0.03
CA GLY A 159 -12.54 7.10 -1.15
C GLY A 159 -11.20 6.46 -1.45
N ILE A 160 -10.20 6.59 -0.56
CA ILE A 160 -8.93 5.91 -0.71
C ILE A 160 -9.07 4.44 -0.29
N LYS A 161 -8.57 3.54 -1.12
CA LYS A 161 -8.50 2.11 -0.79
C LYS A 161 -7.39 1.87 0.23
N VAL A 162 -7.76 1.48 1.46
CA VAL A 162 -6.80 1.23 2.55
C VAL A 162 -6.79 -0.25 2.89
N GLU A 163 -5.62 -0.89 2.81
CA GLU A 163 -5.44 -2.32 2.97
C GLU A 163 -4.34 -2.64 3.99
N TYR A 164 -4.65 -3.53 4.92
CA TYR A 164 -3.68 -4.14 5.81
C TYR A 164 -3.08 -5.39 5.15
N LEU A 165 -1.75 -5.51 5.16
CA LEU A 165 -1.06 -6.66 4.61
C LEU A 165 0.25 -6.88 5.39
N ASN A 166 0.29 -7.95 6.19
CA ASN A 166 1.49 -8.28 6.96
C ASN A 166 2.46 -9.13 6.14
N PRO A 167 3.68 -8.67 5.85
CA PRO A 167 4.66 -9.45 5.10
C PRO A 167 5.23 -10.65 5.86
N GLU A 168 4.98 -10.77 7.16
CA GLU A 168 5.43 -11.88 8.02
C GLU A 168 4.33 -12.94 8.25
N GLU A 169 3.08 -12.61 8.03
CA GLU A 169 2.04 -13.63 8.00
C GLU A 169 2.31 -14.55 6.81
N LYS A 170 2.73 -15.79 7.11
CA LYS A 170 2.81 -16.85 6.10
C LYS A 170 1.46 -16.91 5.42
N THR A 171 1.41 -16.59 4.13
CA THR A 171 0.31 -17.05 3.28
C THR A 171 0.35 -18.57 3.35
N SER A 172 -0.42 -19.14 4.27
CA SER A 172 -0.67 -20.57 4.32
C SER A 172 -1.38 -20.92 3.02
N SER A 173 -0.67 -21.59 2.14
CA SER A 173 -1.04 -22.05 0.81
C SER A 173 -0.43 -21.29 -0.36
N VAL A 174 0.85 -21.47 -0.61
CA VAL A 174 1.39 -21.72 -1.95
C VAL A 174 2.77 -22.37 -1.71
N GLU A 175 2.77 -23.65 -1.35
CA GLU A 175 3.86 -24.55 -1.70
C GLU A 175 3.56 -25.07 -3.09
N ASP A 176 4.61 -25.02 -3.94
CA ASP A 176 4.80 -25.56 -5.29
C ASP A 176 4.23 -24.74 -6.45
#